data_896c6f066b1b08a0ea13410862de475b
#
_entry.id   896c6f066b1b08a0ea13410862de475b
#
_cell.length_a   1.000
_cell.length_b   1.000
_cell.length_c   1.000
_cell.angle_alpha   90.00
_cell.angle_beta   90.00
_cell.angle_gamma   90.00
#
_symmetry.space_group_name_H-M   'P 1'
#
loop_
_entity.id
_entity.type
_entity.pdbx_description
1 polymer ?
#
loop_
_entity_poly.entity_id
_entity_poly.type
_entity_poly.pdbx_seq_one_letter_code
_entity_poly.pdbx_strand_id
1 'polypeptide(L)'
;MTRKTNRAKDKEYHYYYCPTGKKHGCANPVMLKESDLVECVKDSLKGYIDNVSCLQAILDGIDQSSINQALANEYASHIAANEQQVEQALEFKARLYESLITGTISKEEYTDYKARYTRIAENAKESIRVLKEKLADVLENRSERNRWISHFTQFSTMETLDRKAVVHMIQSIKVIGKKELEITFTYQDEYQKAIQLIQLAEQTSQRKVG
;
A
#
# COMPACT_ATOMS: atom_id res chain seq x y z
N MET A 1 9.99 -24.44 -14.11
CA MET A 1 11.09 -24.84 -15.04
C MET A 1 11.94 -25.90 -14.38
N THR A 2 12.60 -26.76 -15.16
CA THR A 2 13.46 -27.84 -14.66
C THR A 2 14.92 -27.54 -15.02
N ARG A 3 15.83 -27.77 -14.06
CA ARG A 3 17.28 -27.59 -14.26
C ARG A 3 17.86 -28.79 -14.98
N LYS A 4 18.69 -28.57 -16.00
CA LYS A 4 19.46 -29.60 -16.71
C LYS A 4 20.95 -29.24 -16.70
N THR A 5 21.80 -30.23 -16.41
CA THR A 5 23.25 -30.08 -16.47
C THR A 5 23.77 -30.75 -17.73
N ASN A 6 24.54 -30.03 -18.53
CA ASN A 6 25.27 -30.53 -19.66
C ASN A 6 26.77 -30.48 -19.35
N ARG A 7 27.47 -31.55 -19.59
CA ARG A 7 28.95 -31.66 -19.44
C ARG A 7 29.59 -31.64 -20.82
N ALA A 8 30.51 -30.72 -21.04
CA ALA A 8 31.29 -30.67 -22.26
C ALA A 8 32.75 -30.35 -21.91
N LYS A 9 33.68 -31.29 -22.21
CA LYS A 9 35.11 -31.20 -21.85
C LYS A 9 35.23 -30.69 -20.41
N ASP A 10 35.85 -30.72 -19.57
CA ASP A 10 35.99 -30.30 -18.16
C ASP A 10 35.10 -29.15 -17.61
N LYS A 11 34.02 -28.76 -18.32
CA LYS A 11 33.11 -27.71 -17.92
C LYS A 11 31.65 -28.19 -17.80
N GLU A 12 31.01 -27.81 -16.73
CA GLU A 12 29.58 -28.02 -16.52
C GLU A 12 28.80 -26.77 -16.88
N TYR A 13 27.72 -26.95 -17.66
CA TYR A 13 26.78 -25.88 -18.03
C TYR A 13 25.39 -26.25 -17.50
N HIS A 14 24.78 -25.31 -16.84
CA HIS A 14 23.45 -25.48 -16.28
C HIS A 14 22.43 -24.65 -17.04
N TYR A 15 21.29 -25.27 -17.33
CA TYR A 15 20.19 -24.63 -18.07
C TYR A 15 18.86 -24.91 -17.39
N TYR A 16 17.97 -23.94 -17.47
CA TYR A 16 16.55 -24.11 -17.10
C TYR A 16 15.71 -24.22 -18.36
N TYR A 17 14.82 -25.20 -18.42
CA TYR A 17 13.91 -25.41 -19.53
C TYR A 17 12.50 -25.74 -19.05
N CYS A 18 11.48 -25.48 -19.89
CA CYS A 18 10.11 -25.85 -19.65
C CYS A 18 9.92 -27.34 -20.04
N PRO A 19 9.62 -28.26 -19.10
CA PRO A 19 9.40 -29.67 -19.42
C PRO A 19 8.17 -29.90 -20.30
N THR A 20 7.17 -29.02 -20.20
CA THR A 20 5.93 -29.09 -20.99
C THR A 20 6.12 -28.61 -22.42
N GLY A 21 7.15 -27.80 -22.68
CA GLY A 21 7.39 -27.18 -24.00
C GLY A 21 7.65 -28.17 -25.15
N LYS A 22 8.23 -29.35 -24.84
CA LYS A 22 8.47 -30.38 -25.83
C LYS A 22 7.29 -31.33 -26.06
N LYS A 23 6.39 -31.49 -25.06
CA LYS A 23 5.34 -32.52 -25.09
C LYS A 23 3.94 -31.98 -25.36
N HIS A 24 3.65 -30.72 -25.03
CA HIS A 24 2.29 -30.17 -25.02
C HIS A 24 2.17 -28.78 -25.64
N GLY A 25 3.09 -28.40 -26.57
CA GLY A 25 2.94 -27.13 -27.31
C GLY A 25 2.95 -25.88 -26.43
N CYS A 26 3.91 -25.78 -25.50
CA CYS A 26 4.11 -24.55 -24.75
C CYS A 26 4.34 -23.39 -25.74
N ALA A 27 3.61 -22.31 -25.61
CA ALA A 27 3.75 -21.12 -26.46
C ALA A 27 5.18 -20.52 -26.41
N ASN A 28 5.97 -20.87 -25.39
CA ASN A 28 7.29 -20.31 -25.16
C ASN A 28 8.31 -21.38 -24.72
N PRO A 29 8.79 -22.25 -25.66
CA PRO A 29 9.76 -23.29 -25.35
C PRO A 29 11.16 -22.68 -25.20
N VAL A 30 11.42 -22.03 -24.10
CA VAL A 30 12.68 -21.33 -23.83
C VAL A 30 13.61 -22.23 -23.02
N MET A 31 14.89 -22.23 -23.39
CA MET A 31 15.99 -22.76 -22.60
C MET A 31 16.89 -21.59 -22.18
N LEU A 32 16.99 -21.38 -20.87
CA LEU A 32 17.78 -20.31 -20.27
C LEU A 32 19.04 -20.86 -19.65
N LYS A 33 20.17 -20.23 -19.93
CA LYS A 33 21.43 -20.55 -19.26
C LYS A 33 21.39 -20.01 -17.84
N GLU A 34 21.80 -20.81 -16.85
CA GLU A 34 21.74 -20.44 -15.44
C GLU A 34 22.57 -19.20 -15.13
N SER A 35 23.75 -19.02 -15.72
CA SER A 35 24.58 -17.83 -15.52
C SER A 35 23.85 -16.55 -15.93
N ASP A 36 23.21 -16.60 -17.12
CA ASP A 36 22.53 -15.40 -17.66
C ASP A 36 21.28 -15.06 -16.85
N LEU A 37 20.59 -16.09 -16.35
CA LEU A 37 19.45 -15.89 -15.43
C LEU A 37 19.90 -15.27 -14.10
N VAL A 38 20.97 -15.80 -13.51
CA VAL A 38 21.52 -15.29 -12.23
C VAL A 38 22.00 -13.86 -12.37
N GLU A 39 22.69 -13.52 -13.46
CA GLU A 39 23.16 -12.17 -13.75
C GLU A 39 21.98 -11.20 -13.92
N CYS A 40 21.00 -11.55 -14.74
CA CYS A 40 19.80 -10.74 -14.95
C CYS A 40 19.02 -10.48 -13.64
N VAL A 41 18.85 -11.52 -12.82
CA VAL A 41 18.14 -11.38 -11.52
C VAL A 41 18.97 -10.52 -10.56
N LYS A 42 20.30 -10.69 -10.54
CA LYS A 42 21.19 -9.87 -9.71
C LYS A 42 21.11 -8.39 -10.09
N ASP A 43 21.18 -8.08 -11.38
CA ASP A 43 21.13 -6.68 -11.85
C ASP A 43 19.76 -6.06 -11.59
N SER A 44 18.68 -6.81 -11.79
CA SER A 44 17.33 -6.36 -11.50
C SER A 44 17.12 -6.10 -9.99
N LEU A 45 17.62 -6.97 -9.12
CA LEU A 45 17.57 -6.78 -7.67
C LEU A 45 18.38 -5.57 -7.23
N LYS A 46 19.58 -5.40 -7.77
CA LYS A 46 20.43 -4.25 -7.47
C LYS A 46 19.75 -2.95 -7.86
N GLY A 47 19.25 -2.87 -9.09
CA GLY A 47 18.50 -1.69 -9.55
C GLY A 47 17.26 -1.39 -8.70
N TYR A 48 16.56 -2.43 -8.23
CA TYR A 48 15.41 -2.25 -7.33
C TYR A 48 15.83 -1.74 -5.94
N ILE A 49 16.91 -2.26 -5.37
CA ILE A 49 17.47 -1.80 -4.08
C ILE A 49 17.94 -0.34 -4.18
N ASP A 50 18.62 0.02 -5.26
CA ASP A 50 19.07 1.39 -5.50
C ASP A 50 17.88 2.35 -5.60
N ASN A 51 16.80 1.95 -6.28
CA ASN A 51 15.56 2.72 -6.38
C ASN A 51 14.88 2.89 -5.00
N VAL A 52 14.83 1.84 -4.18
CA VAL A 52 14.27 1.90 -2.81
C VAL A 52 15.12 2.82 -1.93
N SER A 53 16.44 2.77 -2.05
CA SER A 53 17.37 3.64 -1.31
C SER A 53 17.19 5.10 -1.71
N CYS A 54 17.02 5.39 -3.00
CA CYS A 54 16.73 6.73 -3.50
C CYS A 54 15.37 7.22 -2.99
N LEU A 55 14.35 6.37 -3.03
CA LEU A 55 13.02 6.67 -2.49
C LEU A 55 13.08 6.98 -0.99
N GLN A 56 13.87 6.25 -0.22
CA GLN A 56 14.09 6.53 1.20
C GLN A 56 14.67 7.94 1.41
N ALA A 57 15.72 8.30 0.68
CA ALA A 57 16.34 9.62 0.78
C ALA A 57 15.34 10.76 0.47
N ILE A 58 14.49 10.58 -0.53
CA ILE A 58 13.43 11.53 -0.86
C ILE A 58 12.40 11.62 0.27
N LEU A 59 11.97 10.47 0.80
CA LEU A 59 10.99 10.41 1.89
C LEU A 59 11.52 11.01 3.20
N ASP A 60 12.80 10.87 3.46
CA ASP A 60 13.47 11.48 4.62
C ASP A 60 13.61 13.00 4.45
N GLY A 61 13.79 13.48 3.21
CA GLY A 61 13.85 14.90 2.87
C GLY A 61 12.48 15.61 2.86
N ILE A 62 11.39 14.88 2.63
CA ILE A 62 10.04 15.39 2.78
C ILE A 62 9.73 15.42 4.28
N ASP A 63 9.41 16.59 4.82
CA ASP A 63 8.94 16.71 6.20
C ASP A 63 7.57 16.02 6.36
N GLN A 64 7.63 14.69 6.43
CA GLN A 64 6.45 13.82 6.55
C GLN A 64 5.72 14.02 7.86
N SER A 65 6.42 14.56 8.87
CA SER A 65 5.81 14.96 10.13
C SER A 65 4.74 16.00 9.89
N SER A 66 4.99 16.98 9.02
CA SER A 66 4.05 18.06 8.74
C SER A 66 2.83 17.61 7.91
N ILE A 67 3.03 16.71 6.95
CA ILE A 67 1.93 16.22 6.10
C ILE A 67 1.04 15.23 6.86
N ASN A 68 1.64 14.26 7.53
CA ASN A 68 0.88 13.31 8.36
C ASN A 68 0.20 14.02 9.52
N GLN A 69 0.85 15.04 10.11
CA GLN A 69 0.25 15.85 11.15
C GLN A 69 -0.92 16.70 10.62
N ALA A 70 -0.80 17.27 9.42
CA ALA A 70 -1.87 18.02 8.78
C ALA A 70 -3.09 17.14 8.48
N LEU A 71 -2.87 15.94 7.90
CA LEU A 71 -3.92 14.95 7.66
C LEU A 71 -4.56 14.45 8.95
N ALA A 72 -3.75 14.15 9.96
CA ALA A 72 -4.26 13.73 11.26
C ALA A 72 -5.11 14.81 11.92
N ASN A 73 -4.68 16.08 11.86
CA ASN A 73 -5.43 17.22 12.36
C ASN A 73 -6.73 17.44 11.58
N GLU A 74 -6.71 17.27 10.25
CA GLU A 74 -7.90 17.34 9.40
C GLU A 74 -8.92 16.27 9.80
N TYR A 75 -8.50 14.99 9.89
CA TYR A 75 -9.39 13.92 10.32
C TYR A 75 -9.90 14.13 11.75
N ALA A 76 -9.05 14.57 12.68
CA ALA A 76 -9.47 14.89 14.05
C ALA A 76 -10.52 16.02 14.09
N SER A 77 -10.35 17.05 13.26
CA SER A 77 -11.33 18.14 13.14
C SER A 77 -12.68 17.65 12.61
N HIS A 78 -12.66 16.81 11.57
CA HIS A 78 -13.89 16.21 11.04
C HIS A 78 -14.56 15.25 12.01
N ILE A 79 -13.79 14.49 12.80
CA ILE A 79 -14.33 13.63 13.87
C ILE A 79 -15.05 14.51 14.90
N ALA A 80 -14.40 15.57 15.40
CA ALA A 80 -14.98 16.48 16.39
C ALA A 80 -16.27 17.15 15.90
N ALA A 81 -16.31 17.57 14.63
CA ALA A 81 -17.50 18.14 14.02
C ALA A 81 -18.67 17.13 13.96
N ASN A 82 -18.39 15.87 13.60
CA ASN A 82 -19.41 14.81 13.58
C ASN A 82 -19.84 14.42 15.00
N GLU A 83 -18.94 14.40 15.99
CA GLU A 83 -19.29 14.17 17.40
C GLU A 83 -20.23 15.25 17.92
N GLN A 84 -19.97 16.51 17.60
CA GLN A 84 -20.87 17.62 17.92
C GLN A 84 -22.24 17.45 17.22
N GLN A 85 -22.27 16.98 15.98
CA GLN A 85 -23.53 16.72 15.26
C GLN A 85 -24.35 15.61 15.93
N VAL A 86 -23.70 14.55 16.42
CA VAL A 86 -24.36 13.49 17.21
C VAL A 86 -24.97 14.05 18.47
N GLU A 87 -24.22 14.87 19.23
CA GLU A 87 -24.67 15.47 20.47
C GLU A 87 -25.90 16.37 20.24
N GLN A 88 -25.84 17.26 19.25
CA GLN A 88 -26.98 18.11 18.87
C GLN A 88 -28.21 17.30 18.48
N ALA A 89 -28.03 16.24 17.70
CA ALA A 89 -29.15 15.39 17.30
C ALA A 89 -29.81 14.69 18.51
N LEU A 90 -29.03 14.29 19.50
CA LEU A 90 -29.53 13.69 20.75
C LEU A 90 -30.27 14.73 21.61
N GLU A 91 -29.74 15.94 21.74
CA GLU A 91 -30.41 17.04 22.43
C GLU A 91 -31.77 17.39 21.78
N PHE A 92 -31.79 17.50 20.44
CA PHE A 92 -33.06 17.77 19.75
C PHE A 92 -34.06 16.65 19.96
N LYS A 93 -33.65 15.39 19.98
CA LYS A 93 -34.54 14.25 20.28
C LYS A 93 -35.12 14.34 21.71
N ALA A 94 -34.34 14.78 22.69
CA ALA A 94 -34.82 14.98 24.05
C ALA A 94 -35.87 16.09 24.10
N ARG A 95 -35.61 17.24 23.48
CA ARG A 95 -36.54 18.37 23.40
C ARG A 95 -37.84 18.05 22.64
N LEU A 96 -37.77 17.18 21.61
CA LEU A 96 -38.96 16.71 20.90
C LEU A 96 -39.94 15.96 21.83
N TYR A 97 -39.41 15.19 22.76
CA TYR A 97 -40.24 14.48 23.73
C TYR A 97 -40.99 15.45 24.67
N GLU A 98 -40.30 16.49 25.13
CA GLU A 98 -40.91 17.55 25.93
C GLU A 98 -42.03 18.30 25.16
N SER A 99 -41.77 18.63 23.88
CA SER A 99 -42.71 19.29 22.98
C SER A 99 -43.96 18.42 22.71
N LEU A 100 -43.81 17.10 22.66
CA LEU A 100 -44.95 16.20 22.54
C LEU A 100 -45.80 16.18 23.81
N ILE A 101 -45.17 16.14 24.99
CA ILE A 101 -45.89 16.14 26.28
C ILE A 101 -46.65 17.48 26.49
N THR A 102 -46.05 18.60 26.11
CA THR A 102 -46.68 19.91 26.20
C THR A 102 -47.74 20.17 25.13
N GLY A 103 -47.91 19.23 24.18
CA GLY A 103 -48.87 19.36 23.08
C GLY A 103 -48.48 20.39 22.03
N THR A 104 -47.20 20.81 21.99
CA THR A 104 -46.68 21.78 21.01
C THR A 104 -46.53 21.14 19.61
N ILE A 105 -46.31 19.83 19.56
CA ILE A 105 -46.23 19.05 18.31
C ILE A 105 -47.18 17.86 18.37
N SER A 106 -47.65 17.41 17.19
CA SER A 106 -48.48 16.22 17.06
C SER A 106 -47.63 14.94 17.18
N LYS A 107 -48.29 13.81 17.40
CA LYS A 107 -47.64 12.50 17.45
C LYS A 107 -46.96 12.12 16.11
N GLU A 108 -47.55 12.53 15.01
CA GLU A 108 -47.03 12.30 13.66
C GLU A 108 -45.75 13.11 13.44
N GLU A 109 -45.78 14.41 13.72
CA GLU A 109 -44.60 15.29 13.66
C GLU A 109 -43.49 14.80 14.58
N TYR A 110 -43.80 14.36 15.79
CA TYR A 110 -42.81 13.77 16.69
C TYR A 110 -42.12 12.55 16.06
N THR A 111 -42.90 11.66 15.43
CA THR A 111 -42.36 10.44 14.81
C THR A 111 -41.42 10.78 13.65
N ASP A 112 -41.82 11.72 12.80
CA ASP A 112 -41.04 12.16 11.64
C ASP A 112 -39.71 12.84 12.05
N TYR A 113 -39.80 13.81 13.00
CA TYR A 113 -38.60 14.48 13.52
C TYR A 113 -37.67 13.50 14.24
N LYS A 114 -38.21 12.59 15.05
CA LYS A 114 -37.41 11.55 15.73
C LYS A 114 -36.68 10.66 14.73
N ALA A 115 -37.35 10.23 13.68
CA ALA A 115 -36.71 9.41 12.61
C ALA A 115 -35.60 10.20 11.92
N ARG A 116 -35.85 11.50 11.60
CA ARG A 116 -34.88 12.36 10.95
C ARG A 116 -33.62 12.56 11.83
N TYR A 117 -33.78 12.91 13.11
CA TYR A 117 -32.60 13.11 13.98
C TYR A 117 -31.90 11.80 14.32
N THR A 118 -32.62 10.67 14.36
CA THR A 118 -31.97 9.37 14.49
C THR A 118 -31.07 9.07 13.30
N ARG A 119 -31.54 9.30 12.07
CA ARG A 119 -30.75 9.11 10.85
C ARG A 119 -29.53 10.03 10.79
N ILE A 120 -29.67 11.30 11.22
CA ILE A 120 -28.55 12.24 11.30
C ILE A 120 -27.47 11.71 12.25
N ALA A 121 -27.87 11.27 13.45
CA ALA A 121 -26.93 10.73 14.44
C ALA A 121 -26.25 9.44 13.95
N GLU A 122 -26.97 8.53 13.29
CA GLU A 122 -26.42 7.29 12.75
C GLU A 122 -25.42 7.56 11.62
N ASN A 123 -25.75 8.44 10.68
CA ASN A 123 -24.83 8.84 9.60
C ASN A 123 -23.56 9.49 10.15
N ALA A 124 -23.69 10.37 11.14
CA ALA A 124 -22.52 11.01 11.78
C ALA A 124 -21.65 9.98 12.51
N LYS A 125 -22.24 9.02 13.21
CA LYS A 125 -21.50 7.92 13.88
C LYS A 125 -20.75 7.05 12.88
N GLU A 126 -21.36 6.73 11.75
CA GLU A 126 -20.68 5.95 10.69
C GLU A 126 -19.53 6.76 10.07
N SER A 127 -19.71 8.05 9.85
CA SER A 127 -18.63 8.94 9.40
C SER A 127 -17.47 8.96 10.39
N ILE A 128 -17.75 9.04 11.71
CA ILE A 128 -16.72 8.97 12.76
C ILE A 128 -15.95 7.65 12.69
N ARG A 129 -16.64 6.52 12.52
CA ARG A 129 -16.00 5.21 12.41
C ARG A 129 -15.01 5.17 11.26
N VAL A 130 -15.44 5.58 10.06
CA VAL A 130 -14.60 5.60 8.86
C VAL A 130 -13.42 6.57 9.01
N LEU A 131 -13.63 7.74 9.62
CA LEU A 131 -12.56 8.71 9.85
C LEU A 131 -11.54 8.22 10.89
N LYS A 132 -11.97 7.51 11.92
CA LYS A 132 -11.07 6.90 12.92
C LYS A 132 -10.22 5.79 12.31
N GLU A 133 -10.78 4.99 11.41
CA GLU A 133 -10.02 3.99 10.65
C GLU A 133 -8.94 4.66 9.77
N LYS A 134 -9.30 5.70 9.00
CA LYS A 134 -8.34 6.46 8.19
C LYS A 134 -7.25 7.12 9.03
N LEU A 135 -7.59 7.65 10.19
CA LEU A 135 -6.61 8.23 11.12
C LEU A 135 -5.64 7.17 11.64
N ALA A 136 -6.15 5.99 12.01
CA ALA A 136 -5.31 4.86 12.42
C ALA A 136 -4.35 4.44 11.29
N ASP A 137 -4.84 4.32 10.05
CA ASP A 137 -4.02 4.00 8.88
C ASP A 137 -2.89 5.02 8.65
N VAL A 138 -3.15 6.32 8.82
CA VAL A 138 -2.12 7.36 8.70
C VAL A 138 -1.02 7.20 9.75
N LEU A 139 -1.41 6.83 10.98
CA LEU A 139 -0.47 6.65 12.08
C LEU A 139 0.33 5.32 11.97
N GLU A 140 -0.30 4.25 11.49
CA GLU A 140 0.29 2.91 11.37
C GLU A 140 1.22 2.79 10.14
N ASN A 141 0.85 3.36 9.02
CA ASN A 141 1.63 3.35 7.77
C ASN A 141 3.07 3.90 7.93
N ARG A 142 3.32 4.73 8.94
CA ARG A 142 4.67 5.24 9.25
C ARG A 142 5.60 4.13 9.74
N SER A 143 5.12 3.22 10.57
CA SER A 143 5.94 2.14 11.13
C SER A 143 6.19 1.01 10.13
N GLU A 144 5.19 0.66 9.34
CA GLU A 144 5.29 -0.38 8.31
C GLU A 144 6.22 0.05 7.16
N ARG A 145 6.11 1.31 6.71
CA ARG A 145 6.97 1.87 5.68
C ARG A 145 8.43 1.82 6.05
N ASN A 146 8.81 2.23 7.24
CA ASN A 146 10.18 2.17 7.70
C ASN A 146 10.69 0.72 7.79
N ARG A 147 9.81 -0.22 8.09
CA ARG A 147 10.16 -1.64 8.20
C ARG A 147 10.49 -2.27 6.86
N TRP A 148 9.67 -2.07 5.81
CA TRP A 148 9.95 -2.67 4.51
C TRP A 148 11.16 -2.00 3.81
N ILE A 149 11.33 -0.68 3.92
CA ILE A 149 12.51 0.01 3.41
C ILE A 149 13.78 -0.54 4.06
N SER A 150 13.82 -0.64 5.40
CA SER A 150 14.95 -1.22 6.13
C SER A 150 15.21 -2.67 5.73
N HIS A 151 14.17 -3.41 5.37
CA HIS A 151 14.31 -4.78 4.88
C HIS A 151 15.07 -4.85 3.55
N PHE A 152 14.87 -3.89 2.65
CA PHE A 152 15.62 -3.84 1.37
C PHE A 152 17.03 -3.29 1.55
N THR A 153 17.19 -2.23 2.33
CA THR A 153 18.50 -1.57 2.50
C THR A 153 19.54 -2.45 3.19
N GLN A 154 19.14 -3.44 3.98
CA GLN A 154 20.09 -4.42 4.55
C GLN A 154 20.81 -5.26 3.48
N PHE A 155 20.28 -5.34 2.25
CA PHE A 155 20.90 -6.03 1.12
C PHE A 155 21.65 -5.09 0.16
N SER A 156 21.77 -3.79 0.47
CA SER A 156 22.43 -2.80 -0.40
C SER A 156 23.90 -3.10 -0.71
N THR A 157 24.59 -3.78 0.20
CA THR A 157 25.99 -4.17 0.06
C THR A 157 26.21 -5.55 -0.56
N MET A 158 25.15 -6.14 -1.15
CA MET A 158 25.20 -7.50 -1.69
C MET A 158 26.09 -7.56 -2.96
N GLU A 159 27.25 -8.20 -2.89
CA GLU A 159 28.13 -8.42 -4.05
C GLU A 159 27.72 -9.65 -4.86
N THR A 160 27.24 -10.69 -4.20
CA THR A 160 26.82 -11.97 -4.81
C THR A 160 25.36 -12.25 -4.53
N LEU A 161 24.66 -12.83 -5.51
CA LEU A 161 23.26 -13.22 -5.35
C LEU A 161 23.15 -14.37 -4.33
N ASP A 162 22.66 -14.07 -3.14
CA ASP A 162 22.38 -15.06 -2.10
C ASP A 162 20.92 -15.58 -2.22
N ARG A 163 20.74 -16.87 -1.92
CA ARG A 163 19.42 -17.48 -1.86
C ARG A 163 18.48 -16.75 -0.88
N LYS A 164 19.03 -16.27 0.23
CA LYS A 164 18.26 -15.53 1.24
C LYS A 164 17.67 -14.25 0.64
N ALA A 165 18.50 -13.47 -0.08
CA ALA A 165 18.03 -12.26 -0.76
C ALA A 165 16.94 -12.56 -1.79
N VAL A 166 17.13 -13.58 -2.63
CA VAL A 166 16.14 -13.98 -3.64
C VAL A 166 14.79 -14.34 -2.99
N VAL A 167 14.81 -15.17 -1.95
CA VAL A 167 13.57 -15.64 -1.28
C VAL A 167 12.85 -14.50 -0.56
N HIS A 168 13.58 -13.53 -0.01
CA HIS A 168 12.99 -12.41 0.72
C HIS A 168 12.52 -11.27 -0.18
N MET A 169 13.16 -11.08 -1.35
CA MET A 169 12.94 -9.90 -2.19
C MET A 169 12.16 -10.19 -3.46
N ILE A 170 12.10 -11.44 -3.91
CA ILE A 170 11.42 -11.82 -5.15
C ILE A 170 10.21 -12.70 -4.83
N GLN A 171 9.04 -12.23 -5.25
CA GLN A 171 7.80 -13.00 -5.15
C GLN A 171 7.70 -14.04 -6.28
N SER A 172 7.99 -13.62 -7.52
CA SER A 172 7.94 -14.53 -8.67
C SER A 172 8.86 -14.08 -9.81
N ILE A 173 9.33 -15.04 -10.59
CA ILE A 173 10.05 -14.82 -11.86
C ILE A 173 9.30 -15.59 -12.95
N LYS A 174 8.80 -14.89 -13.95
CA LYS A 174 8.16 -15.49 -15.13
C LYS A 174 9.01 -15.26 -16.36
N VAL A 175 9.11 -16.28 -17.19
CA VAL A 175 9.79 -16.21 -18.48
C VAL A 175 8.76 -15.90 -19.55
N ILE A 176 8.80 -14.70 -20.11
CA ILE A 176 7.86 -14.23 -21.14
C ILE A 176 8.39 -14.54 -22.54
N GLY A 177 9.70 -14.42 -22.73
CA GLY A 177 10.35 -14.62 -24.04
C GLY A 177 11.74 -15.24 -23.94
N LYS A 178 12.41 -15.38 -25.09
CA LYS A 178 13.76 -15.97 -25.16
C LYS A 178 14.82 -15.20 -24.37
N LYS A 179 14.63 -13.91 -24.14
CA LYS A 179 15.53 -13.03 -23.39
C LYS A 179 14.76 -12.06 -22.48
N GLU A 180 13.53 -12.43 -22.13
CA GLU A 180 12.63 -11.53 -21.42
C GLU A 180 12.08 -12.22 -20.18
N LEU A 181 12.30 -11.58 -19.04
CA LEU A 181 11.86 -12.04 -17.72
C LEU A 181 10.96 -10.96 -17.11
N GLU A 182 9.86 -11.40 -16.51
CA GLU A 182 9.06 -10.58 -15.60
C GLU A 182 9.41 -10.97 -14.17
N ILE A 183 9.95 -10.03 -13.42
CA ILE A 183 10.31 -10.23 -12.02
C ILE A 183 9.34 -9.43 -11.17
N THR A 184 8.58 -10.09 -10.30
CA THR A 184 7.71 -9.47 -9.31
C THR A 184 8.44 -9.44 -7.98
N PHE A 185 8.66 -8.25 -7.44
CA PHE A 185 9.31 -8.08 -6.14
C PHE A 185 8.29 -8.16 -5.00
N THR A 186 8.75 -8.54 -3.81
CA THR A 186 7.99 -8.39 -2.57
C THR A 186 7.81 -6.90 -2.25
N TYR A 187 6.73 -6.53 -1.57
CA TYR A 187 6.43 -5.14 -1.20
C TYR A 187 6.26 -4.16 -2.37
N GLN A 188 5.83 -4.66 -3.53
CA GLN A 188 5.61 -3.81 -4.70
C GLN A 188 4.47 -2.80 -4.47
N ASP A 189 3.45 -3.19 -3.72
CA ASP A 189 2.31 -2.33 -3.37
C ASP A 189 2.75 -1.20 -2.42
N GLU A 190 3.62 -1.50 -1.45
CA GLU A 190 4.19 -0.53 -0.53
C GLU A 190 5.09 0.48 -1.26
N TYR A 191 5.86 0.01 -2.24
CA TYR A 191 6.67 0.86 -3.11
C TYR A 191 5.78 1.85 -3.91
N GLN A 192 4.69 1.37 -4.50
CA GLN A 192 3.75 2.22 -5.22
C GLN A 192 3.06 3.25 -4.31
N LYS A 193 2.65 2.85 -3.11
CA LYS A 193 2.09 3.76 -2.10
C LYS A 193 3.10 4.86 -1.71
N ALA A 194 4.38 4.51 -1.57
CA ALA A 194 5.42 5.48 -1.26
C ALA A 194 5.63 6.51 -2.39
N ILE A 195 5.60 6.08 -3.66
CA ILE A 195 5.63 6.99 -4.81
C ILE A 195 4.43 7.93 -4.81
N GLN A 196 3.23 7.44 -4.56
CA GLN A 196 2.02 8.26 -4.50
C GLN A 196 2.11 9.32 -3.41
N LEU A 197 2.69 9.00 -2.25
CA LEU A 197 2.93 9.95 -1.17
C LEU A 197 3.88 11.08 -1.59
N ILE A 198 4.95 10.76 -2.31
CA ILE A 198 5.90 11.77 -2.82
C ILE A 198 5.17 12.71 -3.78
N GLN A 199 4.41 12.17 -4.72
CA GLN A 199 3.62 12.97 -5.66
C GLN A 199 2.62 13.90 -4.98
N LEU A 200 1.97 13.42 -3.93
CA LEU A 200 1.03 14.21 -3.14
C LEU A 200 1.75 15.34 -2.38
N ALA A 201 2.92 15.07 -1.84
CA ALA A 201 3.76 16.05 -1.14
C ALA A 201 4.22 17.16 -2.09
N GLU A 202 4.66 16.82 -3.29
CA GLU A 202 5.06 17.77 -4.33
C GLU A 202 3.90 18.69 -4.75
N GLN A 203 2.70 18.13 -4.96
CA GLN A 203 1.50 18.90 -5.29
C GLN A 203 1.10 19.88 -4.17
N THR A 204 1.24 19.45 -2.92
CA THR A 204 0.90 20.26 -1.75
C THR A 204 1.91 21.40 -1.56
N SER A 205 3.18 21.15 -1.85
CA SER A 205 4.25 22.18 -1.80
C SER A 205 4.06 23.24 -2.88
N GLN A 206 3.66 22.87 -4.08
CA GLN A 206 3.38 23.81 -5.18
C GLN A 206 2.19 24.73 -4.89
N ARG A 207 1.16 24.25 -4.18
CA ARG A 207 -0.02 25.06 -3.79
C ARG A 207 0.28 26.09 -2.70
N LYS A 208 1.35 25.93 -1.93
CA LYS A 208 1.74 26.89 -0.86
C LYS A 208 2.59 28.05 -1.39
N VAL A 209 3.10 27.97 -2.60
CA VAL A 209 4.02 28.96 -3.20
C VAL A 209 3.29 29.87 -4.22
N GLY A 210 2.05 29.62 -4.57
CA GLY A 210 1.18 30.44 -5.42
C GLY A 210 0.07 31.10 -4.61
#